data_31bee5bbb3bbb5b5d55dbb884107aa77
#
_entry.id   31bee5bbb3bbb5b5d55dbb884107aa77
#
_cell.length_a   1.000
_cell.length_b   1.000
_cell.length_c   1.000
_cell.angle_alpha   90.00
_cell.angle_beta   90.00
_cell.angle_gamma   90.00
#
_symmetry.space_group_name_H-M   'P 1'
#
loop_
_entity.id
_entity.type
_entity.pdbx_description
1 polymer ?
#
loop_
_entity_poly.entity_id
_entity_poly.type
_entity_poly.pdbx_seq_one_letter_code
_entity_poly.pdbx_strand_id
1 'polypeptide(L)'
;MAKIKIFSLGGLNENGKNTYIIEVNNDIYIFDCGLKYATGNMLGIDYVIPDFEYLIKNQKRIKGLFLTHGHYENMGAVYDLVKSIKNLKIYATKFTKFMLLEDGVYEKNIIEITPHKKISFREVSVFPITVSHSCPDSVMYVLNTKDGAICYTGDFIIDPSMKNAFDMDLGKIAYVGKQGVLALLSESSFSENIGHTSPSHKLESYFKDAINKADGRLLFLALPTHIYTLQDIFSAAKNSHRKIVIMGKKMQSVINFCKK
;
A
#
# COMPACT_ATOMS: atom_id res chain seq x y z
N MET A 1 -21.55 -1.78 24.12
CA MET A 1 -20.62 -1.12 23.18
C MET A 1 -19.25 -1.74 23.31
N ALA A 2 -18.50 -1.82 22.22
CA ALA A 2 -17.09 -2.20 22.27
C ALA A 2 -16.26 -1.00 22.73
N LYS A 3 -15.16 -1.24 23.46
CA LYS A 3 -14.18 -0.20 23.73
C LYS A 3 -13.26 -0.12 22.52
N ILE A 4 -13.38 0.93 21.74
CA ILE A 4 -12.59 1.15 20.53
C ILE A 4 -11.59 2.27 20.80
N LYS A 5 -10.32 2.05 20.41
CA LYS A 5 -9.29 3.08 20.37
C LYS A 5 -8.64 3.09 19.00
N ILE A 6 -8.41 4.27 18.46
CA ILE A 6 -7.73 4.50 17.18
C ILE A 6 -6.59 5.48 17.41
N PHE A 7 -5.38 5.11 17.00
CA PHE A 7 -4.20 5.96 17.07
C PHE A 7 -3.15 5.49 16.06
N SER A 8 -2.15 6.32 15.80
CA SER A 8 -1.04 5.98 14.91
C SER A 8 0.29 5.91 15.66
N LEU A 9 1.21 5.14 15.13
CA LEU A 9 2.63 5.13 15.53
C LEU A 9 3.50 5.95 14.56
N GLY A 10 2.95 6.34 13.42
CA GLY A 10 3.55 7.18 12.41
C GLY A 10 2.56 7.50 11.30
N GLY A 11 2.95 8.35 10.35
CA GLY A 11 2.09 8.72 9.21
C GLY A 11 1.10 9.86 9.49
N LEU A 12 1.28 10.60 10.60
CA LEU A 12 0.49 11.82 10.85
C LEU A 12 1.34 13.06 10.57
N ASN A 13 0.82 13.93 9.71
CA ASN A 13 1.50 15.15 9.28
C ASN A 13 2.91 14.91 8.70
N GLU A 14 3.08 13.75 8.08
CA GLU A 14 4.34 13.35 7.42
C GLU A 14 4.04 12.37 6.27
N ASN A 15 4.93 12.30 5.30
CA ASN A 15 4.90 11.28 4.26
C ASN A 15 5.77 10.08 4.70
N GLY A 16 5.15 8.89 4.75
CA GLY A 16 5.78 7.64 5.19
C GLY A 16 5.53 7.31 6.65
N LYS A 17 6.09 6.20 7.12
CA LYS A 17 5.85 5.56 8.42
C LYS A 17 4.37 5.24 8.70
N ASN A 18 3.56 5.07 7.66
CA ASN A 18 2.14 4.78 7.83
C ASN A 18 1.96 3.53 8.71
N THR A 19 1.45 3.73 9.92
CA THR A 19 1.22 2.63 10.87
C THR A 19 0.10 3.03 11.82
N TYR A 20 -1.08 2.44 11.60
CA TYR A 20 -2.30 2.78 12.33
C TYR A 20 -2.75 1.60 13.17
N ILE A 21 -3.17 1.89 14.38
CA ILE A 21 -3.60 0.90 15.37
C ILE A 21 -5.09 1.09 15.64
N ILE A 22 -5.83 0.00 15.51
CA ILE A 22 -7.22 -0.07 15.95
C ILE A 22 -7.32 -1.14 17.03
N GLU A 23 -7.64 -0.73 18.24
CA GLU A 23 -7.98 -1.65 19.32
C GLU A 23 -9.48 -1.81 19.43
N VAL A 24 -9.92 -3.05 19.50
CA VAL A 24 -11.32 -3.38 19.81
C VAL A 24 -11.32 -4.28 21.04
N ASN A 25 -11.81 -3.76 22.16
CA ASN A 25 -11.71 -4.39 23.48
C ASN A 25 -10.24 -4.69 23.86
N ASN A 26 -9.85 -5.96 23.85
CA ASN A 26 -8.48 -6.39 24.16
C ASN A 26 -7.66 -6.76 22.93
N ASP A 27 -8.22 -6.71 21.74
CA ASP A 27 -7.60 -7.14 20.50
C ASP A 27 -7.03 -5.96 19.71
N ILE A 28 -5.83 -6.12 19.15
CA ILE A 28 -5.09 -5.11 18.40
C ILE A 28 -5.02 -5.52 16.92
N TYR A 29 -5.40 -4.61 16.05
CA TYR A 29 -5.33 -4.71 14.60
C TYR A 29 -4.40 -3.60 14.10
N ILE A 30 -3.37 -3.97 13.35
CA ILE A 30 -2.37 -3.03 12.81
C ILE A 30 -2.66 -2.86 11.33
N PHE A 31 -2.74 -1.62 10.86
CA PHE A 31 -2.92 -1.28 9.45
C PHE A 31 -1.69 -0.53 8.96
N ASP A 32 -1.03 -1.11 7.98
CA ASP A 32 0.27 -0.75 7.44
C ASP A 32 1.41 -0.73 8.48
N CYS A 33 2.64 -0.73 7.99
CA CYS A 33 3.87 -0.66 8.76
C CYS A 33 4.97 -0.11 7.85
N GLY A 34 4.92 1.19 7.61
CA GLY A 34 5.75 1.88 6.65
C GLY A 34 7.06 2.41 7.21
N LEU A 35 7.99 2.67 6.31
CA LEU A 35 9.17 3.48 6.58
C LEU A 35 9.00 4.90 6.02
N LYS A 36 9.89 5.78 6.43
CA LYS A 36 10.10 7.11 5.83
C LYS A 36 11.54 7.21 5.38
N TYR A 37 11.77 7.61 4.14
CA TYR A 37 13.11 7.85 3.65
C TYR A 37 13.73 9.06 4.36
N ALA A 38 15.02 8.97 4.65
CA ALA A 38 15.75 10.07 5.25
C ALA A 38 15.77 11.29 4.31
N THR A 39 15.62 12.46 4.89
CA THR A 39 15.79 13.73 4.17
C THR A 39 17.25 14.18 4.21
N GLY A 40 17.64 15.13 3.34
CA GLY A 40 19.03 15.58 3.21
C GLY A 40 19.71 16.06 4.50
N ASN A 41 18.96 16.34 5.55
CA ASN A 41 19.49 16.77 6.86
C ASN A 41 19.80 15.59 7.81
N MET A 42 19.47 14.35 7.43
CA MET A 42 19.64 13.13 8.25
C MET A 42 20.88 12.36 7.77
N LEU A 43 22.06 12.92 7.98
CA LEU A 43 23.32 12.30 7.53
C LEU A 43 23.54 10.95 8.24
N GLY A 44 23.89 9.92 7.45
CA GLY A 44 24.16 8.56 7.96
C GLY A 44 22.91 7.73 8.29
N ILE A 45 21.72 8.23 7.93
CA ILE A 45 20.44 7.51 8.12
C ILE A 45 19.87 7.20 6.73
N ASP A 46 19.57 5.92 6.48
CA ASP A 46 18.96 5.48 5.23
C ASP A 46 17.43 5.64 5.26
N TYR A 47 16.80 5.27 6.40
CA TYR A 47 15.35 5.39 6.60
C TYR A 47 15.00 5.47 8.09
N VAL A 48 13.78 5.91 8.36
CA VAL A 48 13.20 6.01 9.71
C VAL A 48 11.96 5.12 9.79
N ILE A 49 11.79 4.41 10.90
CA ILE A 49 10.65 3.54 11.17
C ILE A 49 9.85 4.04 12.39
N PRO A 50 8.61 3.59 12.56
CA PRO A 50 7.83 3.85 13.78
C PRO A 50 8.49 3.22 15.01
N ASP A 51 8.20 3.77 16.19
CA ASP A 51 8.54 3.12 17.45
C ASP A 51 7.55 1.97 17.72
N PHE A 52 8.10 0.77 17.85
CA PHE A 52 7.32 -0.45 18.07
C PHE A 52 7.16 -0.84 19.53
N GLU A 53 7.63 -0.04 20.48
CA GLU A 53 7.61 -0.38 21.91
C GLU A 53 6.20 -0.78 22.38
N TYR A 54 5.18 -0.01 21.97
CA TYR A 54 3.80 -0.31 22.27
C TYR A 54 3.35 -1.69 21.77
N LEU A 55 3.70 -2.03 20.53
CA LEU A 55 3.35 -3.33 19.92
C LEU A 55 4.07 -4.48 20.57
N ILE A 56 5.36 -4.31 20.91
CA ILE A 56 6.19 -5.30 21.58
C ILE A 56 5.62 -5.62 22.97
N LYS A 57 5.27 -4.59 23.76
CA LYS A 57 4.65 -4.77 25.09
C LYS A 57 3.29 -5.46 25.03
N ASN A 58 2.56 -5.29 23.94
CA ASN A 58 1.19 -5.80 23.76
C ASN A 58 1.10 -6.96 22.75
N GLN A 59 2.21 -7.60 22.37
CA GLN A 59 2.27 -8.56 21.28
C GLN A 59 1.24 -9.72 21.36
N LYS A 60 0.89 -10.17 22.58
CA LYS A 60 -0.11 -11.23 22.79
C LYS A 60 -1.53 -10.83 22.39
N ARG A 61 -1.82 -9.54 22.31
CA ARG A 61 -3.11 -8.97 21.92
C ARG A 61 -3.25 -8.77 20.41
N ILE A 62 -2.13 -8.80 19.66
CA ILE A 62 -2.11 -8.52 18.23
C ILE A 62 -2.78 -9.67 17.47
N LYS A 63 -3.77 -9.35 16.65
CA LYS A 63 -4.48 -10.30 15.78
C LYS A 63 -3.86 -10.38 14.40
N GLY A 64 -3.27 -9.30 13.92
CA GLY A 64 -2.56 -9.26 12.65
C GLY A 64 -2.16 -7.86 12.23
N LEU A 65 -1.28 -7.83 11.23
CA LEU A 65 -0.90 -6.67 10.45
C LEU A 65 -1.57 -6.81 9.07
N PHE A 66 -2.29 -5.78 8.64
CA PHE A 66 -3.05 -5.72 7.39
C PHE A 66 -2.40 -4.68 6.50
N LEU A 67 -1.80 -5.11 5.39
CA LEU A 67 -1.09 -4.21 4.47
C LEU A 67 -1.99 -3.84 3.30
N THR A 68 -2.09 -2.54 3.05
CA THR A 68 -2.92 -2.01 1.96
C THR A 68 -2.30 -2.25 0.60
N HIS A 69 -0.99 -2.05 0.46
CA HIS A 69 -0.27 -2.21 -0.80
C HIS A 69 1.26 -2.28 -0.61
N GLY A 70 2.00 -2.44 -1.71
CA GLY A 70 3.43 -2.72 -1.71
C GLY A 70 4.36 -1.50 -1.75
N HIS A 71 3.93 -0.30 -1.41
CA HIS A 71 4.82 0.85 -1.28
C HIS A 71 5.55 0.84 0.07
N TYR A 72 6.78 1.35 0.10
CA TYR A 72 7.61 1.33 1.30
C TYR A 72 7.08 2.23 2.41
N GLU A 73 6.37 3.29 2.07
CA GLU A 73 5.68 4.17 3.01
C GLU A 73 4.60 3.44 3.82
N ASN A 74 4.15 2.27 3.32
CA ASN A 74 3.09 1.45 3.91
C ASN A 74 3.58 0.08 4.39
N MET A 75 4.67 -0.48 3.83
CA MET A 75 5.16 -1.80 4.23
C MET A 75 6.65 -1.86 4.63
N GLY A 76 7.40 -0.79 4.40
CA GLY A 76 8.86 -0.85 4.44
C GLY A 76 9.48 -1.14 5.82
N ALA A 77 8.74 -0.97 6.92
CA ALA A 77 9.20 -1.29 8.27
C ALA A 77 8.77 -2.70 8.75
N VAL A 78 8.08 -3.48 7.92
CA VAL A 78 7.60 -4.82 8.29
C VAL A 78 8.75 -5.76 8.64
N TYR A 79 9.85 -5.71 7.89
CA TYR A 79 11.04 -6.53 8.19
C TYR A 79 11.59 -6.26 9.58
N ASP A 80 11.62 -5.01 10.03
CA ASP A 80 12.09 -4.63 11.36
C ASP A 80 11.09 -5.02 12.45
N LEU A 81 9.79 -4.89 12.18
CA LEU A 81 8.74 -5.29 13.12
C LEU A 81 8.76 -6.80 13.38
N VAL A 82 8.94 -7.65 12.36
CA VAL A 82 8.95 -9.12 12.54
C VAL A 82 10.21 -9.63 13.26
N LYS A 83 11.29 -8.87 13.29
CA LYS A 83 12.45 -9.18 14.14
C LYS A 83 12.09 -9.08 15.63
N SER A 84 11.21 -8.14 15.97
CA SER A 84 10.77 -7.90 17.35
C SER A 84 9.56 -8.78 17.73
N ILE A 85 8.66 -9.08 16.78
CA ILE A 85 7.44 -9.88 16.99
C ILE A 85 7.43 -11.05 16.01
N LYS A 86 8.14 -12.14 16.36
CA LYS A 86 8.45 -13.27 15.46
C LYS A 86 7.25 -14.03 14.88
N ASN A 87 6.12 -14.06 15.58
CA ASN A 87 4.93 -14.83 15.18
C ASN A 87 3.79 -13.92 14.68
N LEU A 88 4.12 -12.70 14.26
CA LEU A 88 3.17 -11.75 13.71
C LEU A 88 2.56 -12.33 12.41
N LYS A 89 1.22 -12.38 12.35
CA LYS A 89 0.49 -12.70 11.13
C LYS A 89 0.35 -11.45 10.27
N ILE A 90 0.76 -11.54 9.01
CA ILE A 90 0.73 -10.43 8.06
C ILE A 90 -0.24 -10.80 6.94
N TYR A 91 -1.25 -9.99 6.74
CA TYR A 91 -2.25 -10.15 5.68
C TYR A 91 -1.90 -9.22 4.54
N ALA A 92 -1.61 -9.77 3.37
CA ALA A 92 -1.14 -9.01 2.22
C ALA A 92 -1.69 -9.60 0.91
N THR A 93 -1.95 -8.75 -0.09
CA THR A 93 -2.28 -9.17 -1.45
C THR A 93 -1.07 -9.77 -2.15
N LYS A 94 -1.30 -10.40 -3.30
CA LYS A 94 -0.26 -11.16 -4.03
C LYS A 94 1.00 -10.34 -4.33
N PHE A 95 0.85 -9.13 -4.85
CA PHE A 95 2.00 -8.26 -5.14
C PHE A 95 2.71 -7.80 -3.88
N THR A 96 1.95 -7.37 -2.86
CA THR A 96 2.53 -6.96 -1.56
C THR A 96 3.26 -8.11 -0.87
N LYS A 97 2.71 -9.34 -0.91
CA LYS A 97 3.42 -10.55 -0.45
C LYS A 97 4.74 -10.75 -1.18
N PHE A 98 4.74 -10.63 -2.51
CA PHE A 98 5.97 -10.74 -3.29
C PHE A 98 7.01 -9.72 -2.83
N MET A 99 6.62 -8.47 -2.63
CA MET A 99 7.53 -7.41 -2.16
C MET A 99 8.11 -7.70 -0.77
N LEU A 100 7.30 -8.23 0.15
CA LEU A 100 7.75 -8.64 1.49
C LEU A 100 8.79 -9.76 1.43
N LEU A 101 8.59 -10.76 0.55
CA LEU A 101 9.54 -11.86 0.37
C LEU A 101 10.86 -11.34 -0.21
N GLU A 102 10.83 -10.42 -1.16
CA GLU A 102 12.02 -9.75 -1.71
C GLU A 102 12.78 -8.95 -0.64
N ASP A 103 12.10 -8.46 0.38
CA ASP A 103 12.69 -7.73 1.51
C ASP A 103 13.12 -8.66 2.67
N GLY A 104 12.98 -9.98 2.49
CA GLY A 104 13.47 -10.98 3.45
C GLY A 104 12.50 -11.30 4.60
N VAL A 105 11.23 -10.89 4.49
CA VAL A 105 10.20 -11.31 5.46
C VAL A 105 9.90 -12.79 5.26
N TYR A 106 9.83 -13.57 6.35
CA TYR A 106 9.60 -15.02 6.27
C TYR A 106 8.18 -15.33 5.77
N GLU A 107 8.07 -16.20 4.78
CA GLU A 107 6.78 -16.60 4.18
C GLU A 107 5.78 -17.14 5.20
N LYS A 108 6.25 -17.86 6.22
CA LYS A 108 5.39 -18.40 7.30
C LYS A 108 4.60 -17.34 8.07
N ASN A 109 5.05 -16.09 8.05
CA ASN A 109 4.38 -14.95 8.68
C ASN A 109 3.29 -14.36 7.78
N ILE A 110 3.32 -14.62 6.46
CA ILE A 110 2.50 -13.95 5.47
C ILE A 110 1.31 -14.83 5.09
N ILE A 111 0.12 -14.27 5.22
CA ILE A 111 -1.15 -14.86 4.79
C ILE A 111 -1.58 -14.06 3.56
N GLU A 112 -1.54 -14.70 2.40
CA GLU A 112 -2.02 -14.09 1.17
C GLU A 112 -3.55 -13.94 1.24
N ILE A 113 -4.01 -12.71 1.00
CA ILE A 113 -5.43 -12.40 0.96
C ILE A 113 -5.93 -12.22 -0.46
N THR A 114 -7.20 -12.53 -0.65
CA THR A 114 -7.92 -12.20 -1.88
C THR A 114 -8.84 -11.02 -1.56
N PRO A 115 -8.82 -9.93 -2.33
CA PRO A 115 -9.79 -8.86 -2.20
C PRO A 115 -11.22 -9.39 -2.16
N HIS A 116 -12.10 -8.73 -1.41
CA HIS A 116 -13.51 -9.07 -1.24
C HIS A 116 -13.80 -10.37 -0.49
N LYS A 117 -12.78 -10.98 0.13
CA LYS A 117 -12.97 -12.11 1.05
C LYS A 117 -12.81 -11.66 2.50
N LYS A 118 -13.86 -11.86 3.29
CA LYS A 118 -13.89 -11.50 4.70
C LYS A 118 -12.92 -12.35 5.53
N ILE A 119 -12.12 -11.70 6.38
CA ILE A 119 -11.25 -12.32 7.36
C ILE A 119 -11.94 -12.19 8.72
N SER A 120 -12.32 -13.31 9.33
CA SER A 120 -13.12 -13.31 10.55
C SER A 120 -12.25 -13.51 11.79
N PHE A 121 -12.51 -12.73 12.83
CA PHE A 121 -12.00 -12.86 14.17
C PHE A 121 -13.18 -13.06 15.13
N ARG A 122 -12.91 -13.26 16.43
CA ARG A 122 -13.97 -13.55 17.40
C ARG A 122 -15.06 -12.48 17.44
N GLU A 123 -14.68 -11.21 17.49
CA GLU A 123 -15.61 -10.08 17.72
C GLU A 123 -15.70 -9.12 16.55
N VAL A 124 -14.78 -9.23 15.61
CA VAL A 124 -14.70 -8.34 14.44
C VAL A 124 -14.43 -9.14 13.18
N SER A 125 -14.63 -8.49 12.05
CA SER A 125 -14.13 -8.99 10.77
C SER A 125 -13.45 -7.89 9.98
N VAL A 126 -12.43 -8.25 9.23
CA VAL A 126 -11.71 -7.34 8.32
C VAL A 126 -12.09 -7.71 6.90
N PHE A 127 -12.47 -6.72 6.11
CA PHE A 127 -12.92 -6.90 4.73
C PHE A 127 -12.09 -6.01 3.80
N PRO A 128 -11.24 -6.60 2.93
CA PRO A 128 -10.46 -5.85 1.95
C PRO A 128 -11.31 -5.53 0.72
N ILE A 129 -11.26 -4.26 0.25
CA ILE A 129 -11.93 -3.79 -0.97
C ILE A 129 -10.86 -3.21 -1.88
N THR A 130 -10.88 -3.51 -3.18
CA THR A 130 -9.93 -2.97 -4.15
C THR A 130 -10.06 -1.46 -4.29
N VAL A 131 -8.91 -0.79 -4.38
CA VAL A 131 -8.80 0.65 -4.66
C VAL A 131 -7.81 0.90 -5.79
N SER A 132 -8.07 1.93 -6.60
CA SER A 132 -7.15 2.34 -7.65
C SER A 132 -5.94 3.05 -7.07
N HIS A 133 -4.76 2.59 -7.44
CA HIS A 133 -3.48 3.18 -7.05
C HIS A 133 -2.40 2.80 -8.07
N SER A 134 -1.22 3.41 -8.02
CA SER A 134 -0.09 3.10 -8.91
C SER A 134 0.55 1.72 -8.65
N CYS A 135 0.30 1.16 -7.46
CA CYS A 135 0.71 -0.19 -7.05
C CYS A 135 -0.43 -1.19 -7.34
N PRO A 136 -0.14 -2.36 -7.95
CA PRO A 136 -1.18 -3.35 -8.23
C PRO A 136 -1.74 -3.98 -6.95
N ASP A 137 -2.95 -4.53 -7.05
CA ASP A 137 -3.66 -5.22 -5.98
C ASP A 137 -3.86 -4.40 -4.69
N SER A 138 -3.87 -3.06 -4.80
CA SER A 138 -4.09 -2.17 -3.67
C SER A 138 -5.49 -2.34 -3.08
N VAL A 139 -5.58 -2.32 -1.76
CA VAL A 139 -6.85 -2.48 -1.03
C VAL A 139 -7.00 -1.47 0.08
N MET A 140 -8.23 -1.03 0.31
CA MET A 140 -8.66 -0.48 1.59
C MET A 140 -9.17 -1.58 2.49
N TYR A 141 -9.19 -1.34 3.79
CA TYR A 141 -9.74 -2.27 4.77
C TYR A 141 -10.95 -1.69 5.49
N VAL A 142 -11.95 -2.52 5.68
CA VAL A 142 -13.12 -2.25 6.51
C VAL A 142 -13.09 -3.19 7.71
N LEU A 143 -12.83 -2.65 8.89
CA LEU A 143 -12.92 -3.37 10.16
C LEU A 143 -14.35 -3.24 10.67
N ASN A 144 -15.12 -4.33 10.57
CA ASN A 144 -16.50 -4.37 11.04
C ASN A 144 -16.54 -4.79 12.52
N THR A 145 -17.15 -3.95 13.34
CA THR A 145 -17.43 -4.19 14.76
C THR A 145 -18.94 -4.25 14.99
N LYS A 146 -19.37 -4.64 16.17
CA LYS A 146 -20.80 -4.60 16.54
C LYS A 146 -21.38 -3.18 16.63
N ASP A 147 -20.51 -2.16 16.74
CA ASP A 147 -20.92 -0.77 16.90
C ASP A 147 -20.80 0.04 15.59
N GLY A 148 -20.33 -0.58 14.50
CA GLY A 148 -20.17 0.03 13.18
C GLY A 148 -18.85 -0.33 12.51
N ALA A 149 -18.68 0.15 11.30
CA ALA A 149 -17.51 -0.09 10.47
C ALA A 149 -16.43 1.02 10.67
N ILE A 150 -15.16 0.61 10.71
CA ILE A 150 -14.02 1.52 10.67
C ILE A 150 -13.31 1.26 9.35
N CYS A 151 -13.17 2.30 8.53
CA CYS A 151 -12.53 2.22 7.21
C CYS A 151 -11.12 2.81 7.27
N TYR A 152 -10.14 2.08 6.74
CA TYR A 152 -8.78 2.55 6.49
C TYR A 152 -8.49 2.45 5.01
N THR A 153 -8.30 3.59 4.33
CA THR A 153 -8.26 3.62 2.87
C THR A 153 -6.93 3.15 2.28
N GLY A 154 -5.82 3.28 3.03
CA GLY A 154 -4.52 3.32 2.38
C GLY A 154 -4.46 4.47 1.37
N ASP A 155 -3.57 4.37 0.40
CA ASP A 155 -3.43 5.35 -0.66
C ASP A 155 -4.33 5.00 -1.83
N PHE A 156 -5.04 5.97 -2.41
CA PHE A 156 -5.95 5.75 -3.51
C PHE A 156 -6.12 6.96 -4.42
N ILE A 157 -6.57 6.70 -5.62
CA ILE A 157 -7.14 7.72 -6.52
C ILE A 157 -8.49 7.23 -7.00
N ILE A 158 -9.40 8.15 -7.33
CA ILE A 158 -10.69 7.79 -7.94
C ILE A 158 -10.56 7.93 -9.45
N ASP A 159 -10.27 6.82 -10.12
CA ASP A 159 -10.12 6.77 -11.56
C ASP A 159 -10.80 5.52 -12.16
N PRO A 160 -12.04 5.66 -12.68
CA PRO A 160 -12.78 4.54 -13.26
C PRO A 160 -12.15 3.95 -14.53
N SER A 161 -11.15 4.61 -15.11
CA SER A 161 -10.47 4.11 -16.31
C SER A 161 -9.38 3.09 -15.99
N MET A 162 -8.86 3.05 -14.75
CA MET A 162 -7.93 2.03 -14.29
C MET A 162 -8.62 0.66 -14.21
N LYS A 163 -7.96 -0.37 -14.72
CA LYS A 163 -8.55 -1.71 -14.89
C LYS A 163 -7.66 -2.81 -14.30
N ASN A 164 -8.21 -4.02 -14.19
CA ASN A 164 -7.51 -5.22 -13.72
C ASN A 164 -6.97 -5.06 -12.29
N ALA A 165 -5.68 -5.25 -12.10
CA ALA A 165 -5.02 -5.16 -10.80
C ALA A 165 -5.04 -3.74 -10.16
N PHE A 166 -5.58 -2.75 -10.87
CA PHE A 166 -5.67 -1.36 -10.43
C PHE A 166 -7.11 -0.86 -10.32
N ASP A 167 -8.09 -1.77 -10.42
CA ASP A 167 -9.51 -1.43 -10.40
C ASP A 167 -10.02 -1.07 -8.99
N MET A 168 -10.96 -0.12 -8.91
CA MET A 168 -11.63 0.28 -7.66
C MET A 168 -13.07 -0.22 -7.65
N ASP A 169 -13.47 -0.93 -6.60
CA ASP A 169 -14.87 -1.34 -6.41
C ASP A 169 -15.69 -0.25 -5.68
N LEU A 170 -16.06 0.78 -6.45
CA LEU A 170 -16.91 1.86 -5.95
C LEU A 170 -18.26 1.36 -5.44
N GLY A 171 -18.79 0.26 -6.00
CA GLY A 171 -20.05 -0.33 -5.58
C GLY A 171 -20.00 -0.85 -4.15
N LYS A 172 -18.92 -1.56 -3.78
CA LYS A 172 -18.72 -2.03 -2.41
C LYS A 172 -18.42 -0.90 -1.45
N ILE A 173 -17.64 0.11 -1.87
CA ILE A 173 -17.38 1.29 -1.05
C ILE A 173 -18.70 2.01 -0.73
N ALA A 174 -19.55 2.26 -1.73
CA ALA A 174 -20.86 2.85 -1.54
C ALA A 174 -21.77 2.01 -0.64
N TYR A 175 -21.73 0.68 -0.78
CA TYR A 175 -22.48 -0.23 0.08
C TYR A 175 -22.04 -0.10 1.55
N VAL A 176 -20.73 -0.10 1.82
CA VAL A 176 -20.20 0.09 3.19
C VAL A 176 -20.64 1.44 3.75
N GLY A 177 -20.57 2.51 2.95
CA GLY A 177 -21.06 3.83 3.36
C GLY A 177 -22.53 3.84 3.77
N LYS A 178 -23.39 3.10 3.06
CA LYS A 178 -24.83 2.96 3.39
C LYS A 178 -25.09 2.16 4.67
N GLN A 179 -24.20 1.24 5.06
CA GLN A 179 -24.34 0.47 6.30
C GLN A 179 -23.98 1.26 7.56
N GLY A 180 -23.36 2.42 7.40
CA GLY A 180 -22.89 3.28 8.48
C GLY A 180 -21.42 3.06 8.82
N VAL A 181 -20.66 4.14 8.74
CA VAL A 181 -19.22 4.17 9.03
C VAL A 181 -19.02 4.93 10.35
N LEU A 182 -18.44 4.24 11.34
CA LEU A 182 -18.13 4.82 12.65
C LEU A 182 -16.93 5.77 12.56
N ALA A 183 -15.91 5.39 11.78
CA ALA A 183 -14.72 6.21 11.55
C ALA A 183 -14.14 5.93 10.16
N LEU A 184 -13.64 6.98 9.52
CA LEU A 184 -12.90 6.92 8.26
C LEU A 184 -11.49 7.47 8.49
N LEU A 185 -10.48 6.60 8.30
CA LEU A 185 -9.08 6.98 8.26
C LEU A 185 -8.69 7.04 6.78
N SER A 186 -8.67 8.23 6.24
CA SER A 186 -8.35 8.47 4.82
C SER A 186 -7.00 9.14 4.70
N GLU A 187 -6.26 8.76 3.65
CA GLU A 187 -5.12 9.56 3.24
C GLU A 187 -5.54 10.98 2.90
N SER A 188 -4.61 11.92 3.04
CA SER A 188 -4.83 13.34 2.77
C SER A 188 -3.67 13.98 2.01
N SER A 189 -2.87 13.15 1.32
CA SER A 189 -1.77 13.64 0.49
C SER A 189 -2.29 14.63 -0.55
N PHE A 190 -1.59 15.77 -0.67
CA PHE A 190 -1.96 16.82 -1.62
C PHE A 190 -3.35 17.46 -1.41
N SER A 191 -4.01 17.25 -0.27
CA SER A 191 -5.33 17.84 0.03
C SER A 191 -5.33 19.37 0.03
N GLU A 192 -4.17 20.01 0.19
CA GLU A 192 -3.99 21.46 0.11
C GLU A 192 -3.95 21.98 -1.35
N ASN A 193 -3.74 21.10 -2.33
CA ASN A 193 -3.65 21.49 -3.73
C ASN A 193 -5.05 21.71 -4.31
N ILE A 194 -5.23 22.85 -5.00
CA ILE A 194 -6.47 23.13 -5.72
C ILE A 194 -6.58 22.20 -6.94
N GLY A 195 -7.76 21.62 -7.14
CA GLY A 195 -8.04 20.75 -8.30
C GLY A 195 -8.21 19.29 -7.92
N HIS A 196 -7.71 18.41 -8.75
CA HIS A 196 -7.81 16.95 -8.57
C HIS A 196 -6.51 16.26 -9.02
N THR A 197 -6.22 15.10 -8.48
CA THR A 197 -5.09 14.27 -8.92
C THR A 197 -5.33 13.81 -10.35
N SER A 198 -4.39 14.09 -11.23
CA SER A 198 -4.44 13.58 -12.61
C SER A 198 -4.21 12.08 -12.61
N PRO A 199 -5.04 11.30 -13.30
CA PRO A 199 -4.82 9.87 -13.48
C PRO A 199 -3.49 9.58 -14.18
N SER A 200 -2.83 8.49 -13.77
CA SER A 200 -1.52 8.09 -14.31
C SER A 200 -1.53 7.85 -15.83
N HIS A 201 -2.66 7.40 -16.39
CA HIS A 201 -2.78 7.14 -17.84
C HIS A 201 -2.60 8.38 -18.72
N LYS A 202 -2.68 9.59 -18.16
CA LYS A 202 -2.38 10.83 -18.87
C LYS A 202 -0.88 11.03 -19.14
N LEU A 203 -0.01 10.22 -18.54
CA LEU A 203 1.43 10.28 -18.76
C LEU A 203 1.88 9.57 -20.03
N GLU A 204 1.09 8.67 -20.61
CA GLU A 204 1.45 7.95 -21.84
C GLU A 204 1.81 8.90 -22.99
N SER A 205 1.02 9.95 -23.22
CA SER A 205 1.29 10.95 -24.26
C SER A 205 2.62 11.67 -24.03
N TYR A 206 2.92 12.03 -22.77
CA TYR A 206 4.17 12.67 -22.39
C TYR A 206 5.36 11.76 -22.67
N PHE A 207 5.30 10.49 -22.28
CA PHE A 207 6.36 9.53 -22.57
C PHE A 207 6.54 9.30 -24.08
N LYS A 208 5.45 9.19 -24.81
CA LYS A 208 5.48 9.06 -26.28
C LYS A 208 6.16 10.27 -26.94
N ASP A 209 5.82 11.47 -26.53
CA ASP A 209 6.42 12.69 -27.03
C ASP A 209 7.93 12.78 -26.71
N ALA A 210 8.32 12.46 -25.48
CA ALA A 210 9.72 12.42 -25.07
C ALA A 210 10.52 11.39 -25.89
N ILE A 211 9.94 10.20 -26.11
CA ILE A 211 10.58 9.12 -26.88
C ILE A 211 10.73 9.53 -28.35
N ASN A 212 9.73 10.16 -28.95
CA ASN A 212 9.76 10.54 -30.36
C ASN A 212 10.70 11.72 -30.65
N LYS A 213 10.90 12.61 -29.67
CA LYS A 213 11.81 13.77 -29.81
C LYS A 213 13.28 13.42 -29.57
N ALA A 214 13.58 12.25 -29.03
CA ALA A 214 14.93 11.90 -28.66
C ALA A 214 15.66 11.13 -29.79
N ASP A 215 16.76 11.65 -30.26
CA ASP A 215 17.64 11.00 -31.25
C ASP A 215 18.53 9.91 -30.63
N GLY A 216 18.81 10.03 -29.32
CA GLY A 216 19.70 9.14 -28.58
C GLY A 216 18.99 8.21 -27.61
N ARG A 217 19.74 7.80 -26.58
CA ARG A 217 19.19 6.99 -25.45
C ARG A 217 18.37 7.86 -24.53
N LEU A 218 17.28 7.29 -24.02
CA LEU A 218 16.46 7.87 -22.95
C LEU A 218 16.66 7.09 -21.67
N LEU A 219 16.79 7.78 -20.57
CA LEU A 219 16.87 7.21 -19.23
C LEU A 219 15.61 7.64 -18.44
N PHE A 220 14.79 6.66 -18.06
CA PHE A 220 13.66 6.88 -17.19
C PHE A 220 14.01 6.41 -15.77
N LEU A 221 13.93 7.33 -14.80
CA LEU A 221 14.02 6.98 -13.38
C LEU A 221 12.62 6.76 -12.84
N ALA A 222 12.35 5.54 -12.36
CA ALA A 222 11.05 5.17 -11.84
C ALA A 222 11.19 4.26 -10.61
N LEU A 223 10.22 4.32 -9.71
CA LEU A 223 10.15 3.40 -8.57
C LEU A 223 9.67 2.02 -9.04
N PRO A 224 10.29 0.92 -8.57
CA PRO A 224 9.89 -0.43 -8.97
C PRO A 224 8.43 -0.77 -8.62
N THR A 225 7.86 -0.13 -7.61
CA THR A 225 6.49 -0.36 -7.13
C THR A 225 5.42 0.42 -7.89
N HIS A 226 5.80 1.43 -8.69
CA HIS A 226 4.88 2.21 -9.54
C HIS A 226 4.61 1.50 -10.86
N ILE A 227 3.99 0.32 -10.79
CA ILE A 227 3.79 -0.57 -11.94
C ILE A 227 2.93 0.06 -13.03
N TYR A 228 1.93 0.85 -12.64
CA TYR A 228 1.06 1.53 -13.62
C TYR A 228 1.87 2.49 -14.52
N THR A 229 2.74 3.31 -13.93
CA THR A 229 3.64 4.21 -14.68
C THR A 229 4.63 3.43 -15.56
N LEU A 230 5.14 2.29 -15.07
CA LEU A 230 6.04 1.44 -15.87
C LEU A 230 5.32 0.86 -17.09
N GLN A 231 4.03 0.50 -16.98
CA GLN A 231 3.22 0.06 -18.12
C GLN A 231 3.09 1.16 -19.18
N ASP A 232 2.86 2.41 -18.77
CA ASP A 232 2.79 3.56 -19.69
C ASP A 232 4.12 3.75 -20.44
N ILE A 233 5.26 3.72 -19.73
CA ILE A 233 6.60 3.82 -20.34
C ILE A 233 6.82 2.68 -21.33
N PHE A 234 6.46 1.43 -20.96
CA PHE A 234 6.65 0.29 -21.85
C PHE A 234 5.75 0.34 -23.07
N SER A 235 4.50 0.79 -22.92
CA SER A 235 3.57 0.99 -24.02
C SER A 235 4.09 2.05 -24.99
N ALA A 236 4.55 3.17 -24.48
CA ALA A 236 5.11 4.26 -25.29
C ALA A 236 6.37 3.80 -26.06
N ALA A 237 7.28 3.07 -25.40
CA ALA A 237 8.49 2.56 -26.03
C ALA A 237 8.19 1.51 -27.11
N LYS A 238 7.23 0.59 -26.86
CA LYS A 238 6.77 -0.41 -27.83
C LYS A 238 6.19 0.25 -29.07
N ASN A 239 5.32 1.24 -28.90
CA ASN A 239 4.68 1.97 -29.99
C ASN A 239 5.67 2.80 -30.81
N SER A 240 6.84 3.16 -30.26
CA SER A 240 7.92 3.89 -30.93
C SER A 240 9.05 2.97 -31.40
N HIS A 241 8.87 1.64 -31.40
CA HIS A 241 9.86 0.63 -31.78
C HIS A 241 11.21 0.74 -31.04
N ARG A 242 11.21 1.32 -29.83
CA ARG A 242 12.43 1.43 -29.00
C ARG A 242 12.66 0.18 -28.19
N LYS A 243 13.90 -0.25 -28.09
CA LYS A 243 14.30 -1.36 -27.18
C LYS A 243 14.35 -0.85 -25.75
N ILE A 244 13.85 -1.67 -24.83
CA ILE A 244 13.83 -1.39 -23.40
C ILE A 244 14.92 -2.20 -22.72
N VAL A 245 15.73 -1.56 -21.88
CA VAL A 245 16.70 -2.20 -21.00
C VAL A 245 16.33 -1.88 -19.56
N ILE A 246 16.17 -2.92 -18.75
CA ILE A 246 15.84 -2.79 -17.34
C ILE A 246 17.11 -2.81 -16.52
N MET A 247 17.33 -1.76 -15.72
CA MET A 247 18.47 -1.64 -14.82
C MET A 247 18.02 -1.74 -13.36
N GLY A 248 18.90 -2.30 -12.51
CA GLY A 248 18.64 -2.50 -11.09
C GLY A 248 17.97 -3.85 -10.76
N LYS A 249 18.53 -4.56 -9.76
CA LYS A 249 18.08 -5.91 -9.37
C LYS A 249 16.61 -5.93 -8.95
N LYS A 250 16.18 -4.98 -8.11
CA LYS A 250 14.80 -4.89 -7.62
C LYS A 250 13.81 -4.66 -8.76
N MET A 251 14.13 -3.74 -9.68
CA MET A 251 13.30 -3.48 -10.86
C MET A 251 13.16 -4.72 -11.74
N GLN A 252 14.26 -5.45 -11.98
CA GLN A 252 14.23 -6.69 -12.76
C GLN A 252 13.36 -7.76 -12.09
N SER A 253 13.48 -7.93 -10.77
CA SER A 253 12.69 -8.88 -9.99
C SER A 253 11.20 -8.58 -10.09
N VAL A 254 10.82 -7.32 -9.86
CA VAL A 254 9.42 -6.86 -9.93
C VAL A 254 8.84 -7.07 -11.34
N ILE A 255 9.56 -6.69 -12.39
CA ILE A 255 9.08 -6.87 -13.77
C ILE A 255 8.95 -8.35 -14.11
N ASN A 256 9.88 -9.19 -13.67
CA ASN A 256 9.78 -10.65 -13.88
C ASN A 256 8.58 -11.27 -13.15
N PHE A 257 8.25 -10.76 -11.97
CA PHE A 257 7.02 -11.15 -11.26
C PHE A 257 5.76 -10.75 -12.03
N CYS A 258 5.68 -9.50 -12.51
CA CYS A 258 4.51 -8.99 -13.24
C CYS A 258 4.30 -9.62 -14.63
N LYS A 259 5.29 -10.31 -15.20
CA LYS A 259 5.17 -11.05 -16.48
C LYS A 259 4.51 -12.42 -16.34
N LYS A 260 4.37 -12.94 -15.12
CA LYS A 260 3.74 -14.23 -14.79
C LYS A 260 2.26 -14.06 -14.51
#